data_753a41da7f83fc4457a9e8801a7698a4
#
_entry.id   753a41da7f83fc4457a9e8801a7698a4
#
_cell.length_a   1.000
_cell.length_b   1.000
_cell.length_c   1.000
_cell.angle_alpha   90.00
_cell.angle_beta   90.00
_cell.angle_gamma   90.00
#
_symmetry.space_group_name_H-M   'P 1'
#
loop_
_entity.id
_entity.type
_entity.pdbx_description
1 polymer ?
#
loop_
_entity_poly.entity_id
_entity_poly.type
_entity_poly.pdbx_seq_one_letter_code
_entity_poly.pdbx_strand_id
1 'polypeptide(L)'
;MTAKIIISAVNPEETRMGIVENGRLMEYVVERNNSAQLVGSIFLGRVCNVVRGIQAAFIDIGLDKNAFLYLGDKTGITEGQRVLVEITKDARGSKGPTATLDISLAGRYAALLPGANYTGISRKITDSAERSRLKKIADEVTNGAAGAVMRTNAAGMPEEVLRADLQQLMADWQIIQARAKLARSPQVLHRELDISVRIVRDYLNACIDEVVVDSLAVYGRLQELLQNIAESRSCKLLLYDKKTDIFSYYRLSDDIASISDRRIDLPSGGYLVIDYTEAMTVIDVNSGHFSGRENLAETVMQINREAADEIARQLRLRDIGGIIVVDFIDMDKKEYREEIMERLQQALRADKMKPCVQDMTVLNLVEITRKKARQNLSAVLYAPCPVCQGSGRVQSQETVGLEIKRRLRTLLAKPCAPRSILIMVSPWLAEWLNHKVIRQWEKELNCTLAVTAEPRLQLETFSLLDNTGVDK
;
A
#
# COMPACT_ATOMS: atom_id res chain seq x y z
N MET A 1 -22.22 16.08 -5.06
CA MET A 1 -21.36 14.87 -5.10
C MET A 1 -21.68 14.09 -3.84
N THR A 2 -22.08 12.83 -3.95
CA THR A 2 -22.33 11.98 -2.78
C THR A 2 -21.04 11.22 -2.46
N ALA A 3 -20.52 11.38 -1.23
CA ALA A 3 -19.36 10.66 -0.80
C ALA A 3 -19.66 9.88 0.49
N LYS A 4 -19.16 8.65 0.57
CA LYS A 4 -19.40 7.73 1.69
C LYS A 4 -18.12 7.06 2.14
N ILE A 5 -18.04 6.80 3.44
CA ILE A 5 -17.03 5.88 4.00
C ILE A 5 -17.76 4.58 4.36
N ILE A 6 -17.28 3.46 3.82
CA ILE A 6 -17.80 2.12 4.10
C ILE A 6 -16.76 1.37 4.90
N ILE A 7 -17.17 0.77 6.03
CA ILE A 7 -16.29 0.06 6.95
C ILE A 7 -16.84 -1.35 7.17
N SER A 8 -16.03 -2.35 6.88
CA SER A 8 -16.31 -3.75 7.24
C SER A 8 -15.33 -4.20 8.31
N ALA A 9 -15.86 -4.48 9.49
CA ALA A 9 -15.09 -4.89 10.67
C ALA A 9 -15.82 -6.00 11.47
N VAL A 10 -16.72 -6.75 10.81
CA VAL A 10 -17.40 -7.88 11.38
C VAL A 10 -16.47 -9.07 11.60
N ASN A 11 -15.45 -9.21 10.74
CA ASN A 11 -14.43 -10.24 10.87
C ASN A 11 -13.31 -9.73 11.78
N PRO A 12 -13.02 -10.41 12.91
CA PRO A 12 -12.00 -9.97 13.84
C PRO A 12 -10.57 -10.03 13.27
N GLU A 13 -10.35 -10.81 12.21
CA GLU A 13 -9.05 -10.96 11.56
C GLU A 13 -8.71 -9.83 10.60
N GLU A 14 -9.71 -9.10 10.10
CA GLU A 14 -9.54 -8.11 9.05
C GLU A 14 -10.53 -6.96 9.15
N THR A 15 -10.05 -5.75 9.04
CA THR A 15 -10.87 -4.55 8.85
C THR A 15 -10.64 -4.00 7.44
N ARG A 16 -11.73 -3.86 6.68
CA ARG A 16 -11.71 -3.30 5.31
C ARG A 16 -12.43 -1.97 5.29
N MET A 17 -11.91 -1.05 4.50
CA MET A 17 -12.53 0.26 4.35
C MET A 17 -12.48 0.74 2.92
N GLY A 18 -13.56 1.41 2.50
CA GLY A 18 -13.67 2.04 1.20
C GLY A 18 -14.15 3.48 1.31
N ILE A 19 -13.56 4.36 0.50
CA ILE A 19 -14.10 5.70 0.24
C ILE A 19 -14.75 5.67 -1.12
N VAL A 20 -16.03 5.96 -1.16
CA VAL A 20 -16.86 5.92 -2.37
C VAL A 20 -17.27 7.33 -2.72
N GLU A 21 -16.99 7.77 -3.93
CA GLU A 21 -17.38 9.06 -4.48
C GLU A 21 -18.23 8.82 -5.76
N ASN A 22 -19.44 9.36 -5.81
CA ASN A 22 -20.38 9.18 -6.94
C ASN A 22 -20.61 7.71 -7.34
N GLY A 23 -20.65 6.80 -6.34
CA GLY A 23 -20.90 5.37 -6.56
C GLY A 23 -19.67 4.55 -7.01
N ARG A 24 -18.50 5.16 -7.16
CA ARG A 24 -17.23 4.49 -7.52
C ARG A 24 -16.29 4.43 -6.32
N LEU A 25 -15.57 3.32 -6.18
CA LEU A 25 -14.55 3.15 -5.15
C LEU A 25 -13.30 3.96 -5.52
N MET A 26 -12.95 4.92 -4.66
CA MET A 26 -11.82 5.82 -4.87
C MET A 26 -10.60 5.43 -4.03
N GLU A 27 -10.82 4.91 -2.83
CA GLU A 27 -9.76 4.42 -1.96
C GLU A 27 -10.23 3.13 -1.30
N TYR A 28 -9.31 2.17 -1.19
CA TYR A 28 -9.55 0.92 -0.49
C TYR A 28 -8.39 0.62 0.46
N VAL A 29 -8.71 0.27 1.69
CA VAL A 29 -7.72 -0.01 2.73
C VAL A 29 -8.09 -1.30 3.42
N VAL A 30 -7.10 -2.17 3.61
CA VAL A 30 -7.25 -3.43 4.35
C VAL A 30 -6.21 -3.46 5.45
N GLU A 31 -6.66 -3.76 6.67
CA GLU A 31 -5.79 -4.01 7.82
C GLU A 31 -6.11 -5.38 8.39
N ARG A 32 -5.09 -6.23 8.49
CA ARG A 32 -5.19 -7.56 9.10
C ARG A 32 -4.73 -7.50 10.55
N ASN A 33 -5.60 -7.93 11.46
CA ASN A 33 -5.34 -7.86 12.89
C ASN A 33 -4.22 -8.81 13.37
N ASN A 34 -3.80 -9.77 12.52
CA ASN A 34 -2.69 -10.69 12.81
C ASN A 34 -1.30 -10.04 12.71
N SER A 35 -1.19 -8.90 12.04
CA SER A 35 -0.02 -8.05 12.05
C SER A 35 -0.38 -6.79 12.83
N ALA A 36 -0.13 -6.79 14.14
CA ALA A 36 -0.35 -5.60 14.95
C ALA A 36 0.32 -4.40 14.27
N GLN A 37 -0.48 -3.52 13.68
CA GLN A 37 0.03 -2.27 13.14
C GLN A 37 0.51 -1.45 14.33
N LEU A 38 1.81 -1.31 14.44
CA LEU A 38 2.46 -0.63 15.56
C LEU A 38 2.70 0.84 15.26
N VAL A 39 2.61 1.25 14.00
CA VAL A 39 2.87 2.63 13.57
C VAL A 39 1.97 3.60 14.33
N GLY A 40 2.58 4.64 14.94
CA GLY A 40 1.92 5.61 15.80
C GLY A 40 1.78 5.17 17.26
N SER A 41 2.05 3.90 17.57
CA SER A 41 2.01 3.42 18.96
C SER A 41 3.27 3.82 19.73
N ILE A 42 3.09 4.17 20.99
CA ILE A 42 4.18 4.60 21.90
C ILE A 42 4.49 3.49 22.88
N PHE A 43 5.76 3.15 22.96
CA PHE A 43 6.29 2.13 23.86
C PHE A 43 7.25 2.71 24.89
N LEU A 44 7.26 2.13 26.07
CA LEU A 44 8.43 2.17 26.91
C LEU A 44 9.36 1.07 26.43
N GLY A 45 10.53 1.44 25.92
CA GLY A 45 11.54 0.50 25.46
C GLY A 45 12.78 0.53 26.35
N ARG A 46 13.62 -0.50 26.19
CA ARG A 46 14.94 -0.61 26.80
C ARG A 46 16.00 -0.70 25.71
N VAL A 47 17.03 0.12 25.79
CA VAL A 47 18.15 0.08 24.84
C VAL A 47 18.93 -1.21 25.05
N CYS A 48 18.95 -2.08 24.04
CA CYS A 48 19.72 -3.34 24.07
C CYS A 48 21.15 -3.16 23.60
N ASN A 49 21.33 -2.41 22.49
CA ASN A 49 22.63 -2.22 21.86
C ASN A 49 22.68 -0.87 21.15
N VAL A 50 23.85 -0.22 21.19
CA VAL A 50 24.12 1.04 20.48
C VAL A 50 25.23 0.81 19.46
N VAL A 51 24.89 0.91 18.18
CA VAL A 51 25.82 0.71 17.05
C VAL A 51 26.25 2.07 16.50
N ARG A 52 27.37 2.58 16.99
CA ARG A 52 27.86 3.92 16.66
C ARG A 52 28.20 4.10 15.17
N GLY A 53 28.69 3.03 14.51
CA GLY A 53 29.06 3.08 13.09
C GLY A 53 27.92 3.41 12.12
N ILE A 54 26.67 3.12 12.51
CA ILE A 54 25.47 3.45 11.73
C ILE A 54 24.56 4.43 12.46
N GLN A 55 25.04 5.06 13.53
CA GLN A 55 24.30 6.01 14.36
C GLN A 55 22.91 5.50 14.77
N ALA A 56 22.82 4.27 15.23
CA ALA A 56 21.55 3.63 15.56
C ALA A 56 21.62 2.85 16.89
N ALA A 57 20.46 2.64 17.48
CA ALA A 57 20.27 1.75 18.62
C ALA A 57 19.17 0.72 18.32
N PHE A 58 19.28 -0.43 18.98
CA PHE A 58 18.23 -1.44 19.00
C PHE A 58 17.52 -1.40 20.35
N ILE A 59 16.19 -1.27 20.29
CA ILE A 59 15.34 -1.05 21.45
C ILE A 59 14.45 -2.27 21.64
N ASP A 60 14.55 -2.93 22.78
CA ASP A 60 13.56 -3.90 23.22
C ASP A 60 12.27 -3.15 23.58
N ILE A 61 11.19 -3.49 22.92
CA ILE A 61 9.85 -2.91 23.12
C ILE A 61 8.85 -3.94 23.66
N GLY A 62 9.35 -5.13 24.08
CA GLY A 62 8.54 -6.24 24.57
C GLY A 62 7.87 -7.07 23.46
N LEU A 63 8.43 -7.08 22.26
CA LEU A 63 8.02 -7.89 21.11
C LEU A 63 9.17 -8.78 20.65
N ASP A 64 8.87 -9.76 19.77
CA ASP A 64 9.88 -10.72 19.28
C ASP A 64 11.08 -10.06 18.59
N LYS A 65 10.91 -8.88 18.01
CA LYS A 65 11.97 -8.14 17.33
C LYS A 65 12.18 -6.77 17.94
N ASN A 66 13.44 -6.45 18.21
CA ASN A 66 13.84 -5.13 18.67
C ASN A 66 13.53 -4.05 17.61
N ALA A 67 13.10 -2.89 18.09
CA ALA A 67 12.90 -1.73 17.24
C ALA A 67 14.24 -1.07 16.87
N PHE A 68 14.37 -0.66 15.62
CA PHE A 68 15.51 0.11 15.13
C PHE A 68 15.27 1.60 15.36
N LEU A 69 16.16 2.24 16.11
CA LEU A 69 16.12 3.67 16.40
C LEU A 69 17.33 4.36 15.75
N TYR A 70 17.07 5.27 14.82
CA TYR A 70 18.11 6.14 14.28
C TYR A 70 18.41 7.27 15.28
N LEU A 71 19.67 7.44 15.68
CA LEU A 71 20.07 8.40 16.70
C LEU A 71 20.41 9.79 16.11
N GLY A 72 20.94 9.84 14.88
CA GLY A 72 21.40 11.09 14.28
C GLY A 72 22.40 11.79 15.21
N ASP A 73 22.16 13.08 15.47
CA ASP A 73 22.99 13.90 16.36
C ASP A 73 22.61 13.74 17.86
N LYS A 74 21.66 12.88 18.20
CA LYS A 74 21.23 12.64 19.59
C LYS A 74 22.28 11.83 20.32
N THR A 75 23.15 12.52 21.04
CA THR A 75 24.17 11.93 21.90
C THR A 75 23.62 11.69 23.30
N GLY A 76 24.12 10.65 24.00
CA GLY A 76 23.78 10.38 25.40
C GLY A 76 22.86 9.17 25.64
N ILE A 77 22.47 8.44 24.60
CA ILE A 77 21.76 7.17 24.76
C ILE A 77 22.77 6.05 25.06
N THR A 78 22.50 5.33 26.15
CA THR A 78 23.36 4.25 26.62
C THR A 78 22.59 2.93 26.73
N GLU A 79 23.32 1.82 26.63
CA GLU A 79 22.74 0.49 26.80
C GLU A 79 22.12 0.33 28.20
N GLY A 80 20.99 -0.37 28.27
CA GLY A 80 20.21 -0.55 29.49
C GLY A 80 19.27 0.62 29.82
N GLN A 81 19.42 1.79 29.18
CA GLN A 81 18.58 2.96 29.40
C GLN A 81 17.14 2.69 28.97
N ARG A 82 16.18 3.22 29.76
CA ARG A 82 14.76 3.21 29.41
C ARG A 82 14.44 4.45 28.60
N VAL A 83 13.75 4.25 27.48
CA VAL A 83 13.38 5.33 26.53
C VAL A 83 11.94 5.19 26.10
N LEU A 84 11.27 6.33 25.92
CA LEU A 84 9.97 6.40 25.25
C LEU A 84 10.23 6.49 23.74
N VAL A 85 9.59 5.60 22.97
CA VAL A 85 9.72 5.57 21.52
C VAL A 85 8.35 5.44 20.85
N GLU A 86 8.19 6.13 19.74
CA GLU A 86 7.07 5.96 18.83
C GLU A 86 7.50 5.09 17.64
N ILE A 87 6.67 4.16 17.21
CA ILE A 87 6.92 3.34 16.03
C ILE A 87 6.52 4.11 14.78
N THR A 88 7.47 4.29 13.86
CA THR A 88 7.26 5.00 12.59
C THR A 88 7.08 4.08 11.38
N LYS A 89 7.58 2.84 11.47
CA LYS A 89 7.40 1.80 10.43
C LYS A 89 7.28 0.44 11.09
N ASP A 90 6.37 -0.38 10.57
CA ASP A 90 6.22 -1.77 11.00
C ASP A 90 7.41 -2.65 10.59
N ALA A 91 7.56 -3.79 11.27
CA ALA A 91 8.55 -4.80 10.93
C ALA A 91 8.31 -5.34 9.50
N ARG A 92 9.41 -5.65 8.78
CA ARG A 92 9.34 -6.24 7.44
C ARG A 92 10.35 -7.36 7.29
N GLY A 93 9.88 -8.54 6.89
CA GLY A 93 10.74 -9.71 6.71
C GLY A 93 11.61 -9.97 7.95
N SER A 94 12.92 -9.95 7.81
CA SER A 94 13.87 -10.11 8.92
C SER A 94 14.08 -8.85 9.76
N LYS A 95 13.67 -7.65 9.27
CA LYS A 95 13.92 -6.37 9.96
C LYS A 95 12.83 -6.08 10.99
N GLY A 96 13.23 -5.61 12.17
CA GLY A 96 12.34 -5.11 13.22
C GLY A 96 11.67 -3.78 12.85
N PRO A 97 10.69 -3.31 13.66
CA PRO A 97 10.05 -2.03 13.44
C PRO A 97 11.05 -0.87 13.58
N THR A 98 10.73 0.27 12.93
CA THR A 98 11.54 1.48 13.09
C THR A 98 10.88 2.41 14.11
N ALA A 99 11.68 2.95 15.01
CA ALA A 99 11.23 3.83 16.08
C ALA A 99 11.86 5.23 16.00
N THR A 100 11.24 6.20 16.67
CA THR A 100 11.74 7.56 16.88
C THR A 100 11.59 7.97 18.34
N LEU A 101 12.44 8.90 18.79
CA LEU A 101 12.29 9.59 20.08
C LEU A 101 11.39 10.83 19.96
N ASP A 102 11.14 11.31 18.74
CA ASP A 102 10.30 12.47 18.46
C ASP A 102 8.85 12.02 18.44
N ILE A 103 8.25 11.95 19.64
CA ILE A 103 6.88 11.48 19.85
C ILE A 103 5.89 12.50 19.31
N SER A 104 4.86 12.02 18.61
CA SER A 104 3.78 12.79 18.05
C SER A 104 2.43 12.14 18.38
N LEU A 105 1.55 12.88 19.03
CA LEU A 105 0.16 12.47 19.26
C LEU A 105 -0.75 13.15 18.26
N ALA A 106 -1.38 12.39 17.39
CA ALA A 106 -2.18 12.91 16.29
C ALA A 106 -3.65 13.07 16.68
N GLY A 107 -4.11 14.34 16.81
CA GLY A 107 -5.52 14.73 16.89
C GLY A 107 -6.13 14.98 15.50
N ARG A 108 -7.36 15.45 15.50
CA ARG A 108 -8.09 15.83 14.28
C ARG A 108 -7.55 17.13 13.72
N TYR A 109 -7.41 18.15 14.55
CA TYR A 109 -7.07 19.52 14.17
C TYR A 109 -5.64 19.88 14.50
N ALA A 110 -5.02 19.15 15.41
CA ALA A 110 -3.65 19.36 15.84
C ALA A 110 -2.87 18.05 15.96
N ALA A 111 -1.54 18.16 16.00
CA ALA A 111 -0.64 17.10 16.46
C ALA A 111 0.18 17.70 17.61
N LEU A 112 0.21 17.01 18.76
CA LEU A 112 1.02 17.40 19.91
C LEU A 112 2.41 16.80 19.77
N LEU A 113 3.44 17.58 20.03
CA LEU A 113 4.85 17.22 19.98
C LEU A 113 5.50 17.42 21.35
N PRO A 114 5.40 16.44 22.25
CA PRO A 114 5.82 16.62 23.64
C PRO A 114 7.32 16.95 23.83
N GLY A 115 8.15 16.57 22.87
CA GLY A 115 9.61 16.84 22.87
C GLY A 115 10.03 18.14 22.19
N ALA A 116 9.06 18.94 21.68
CA ALA A 116 9.34 20.17 20.94
C ALA A 116 8.91 21.41 21.73
N ASN A 117 9.52 22.56 21.40
CA ASN A 117 9.22 23.87 22.04
C ASN A 117 8.68 24.87 21.02
N TYR A 118 8.07 24.43 19.92
CA TYR A 118 7.59 25.31 18.86
C TYR A 118 6.18 24.97 18.44
N THR A 119 5.43 25.98 17.98
CA THR A 119 4.14 25.80 17.32
C THR A 119 4.29 25.94 15.83
N GLY A 120 3.97 24.87 15.09
CA GLY A 120 3.90 24.84 13.64
C GLY A 120 2.47 25.03 13.15
N ILE A 121 2.32 25.61 11.95
CA ILE A 121 1.04 25.69 11.24
C ILE A 121 1.19 25.02 9.89
N SER A 122 0.24 24.18 9.48
CA SER A 122 0.25 23.52 8.18
C SER A 122 0.60 24.52 7.06
N ARG A 123 1.54 24.13 6.19
CA ARG A 123 1.94 24.95 5.03
C ARG A 123 0.78 25.17 4.04
N LYS A 124 -0.30 24.43 4.15
CA LYS A 124 -1.49 24.55 3.32
C LYS A 124 -2.41 25.69 3.70
N ILE A 125 -2.28 26.21 4.91
CA ILE A 125 -3.00 27.39 5.39
C ILE A 125 -2.15 28.59 4.98
N THR A 126 -2.57 29.31 3.96
CA THR A 126 -1.82 30.42 3.37
C THR A 126 -2.21 31.78 3.96
N ASP A 127 -3.44 31.89 4.48
CA ASP A 127 -3.92 33.12 5.10
C ASP A 127 -3.12 33.45 6.37
N SER A 128 -2.50 34.60 6.40
CA SER A 128 -1.63 35.06 7.47
C SER A 128 -2.39 35.37 8.76
N ALA A 129 -3.63 35.87 8.67
CA ALA A 129 -4.47 36.17 9.83
C ALA A 129 -4.89 34.86 10.52
N GLU A 130 -5.33 33.87 9.73
CA GLU A 130 -5.70 32.54 10.23
C GLU A 130 -4.49 31.81 10.84
N ARG A 131 -3.33 31.89 10.21
CA ARG A 131 -2.09 31.33 10.77
C ARG A 131 -1.75 31.90 12.13
N SER A 132 -1.90 33.23 12.29
CA SER A 132 -1.65 33.92 13.55
C SER A 132 -2.66 33.53 14.63
N ARG A 133 -3.95 33.41 14.27
CA ARG A 133 -5.03 32.94 15.14
C ARG A 133 -4.75 31.52 15.65
N LEU A 134 -4.48 30.60 14.74
CA LEU A 134 -4.21 29.21 15.10
C LEU A 134 -2.96 29.06 15.98
N LYS A 135 -1.92 29.83 15.68
CA LYS A 135 -0.69 29.84 16.49
C LYS A 135 -0.97 30.28 17.90
N LYS A 136 -1.70 31.39 18.06
CA LYS A 136 -2.07 31.94 19.38
C LYS A 136 -2.85 30.92 20.22
N ILE A 137 -3.86 30.28 19.65
CA ILE A 137 -4.66 29.25 20.33
C ILE A 137 -3.75 28.07 20.78
N ALA A 138 -2.88 27.58 19.91
CA ALA A 138 -2.00 26.47 20.25
C ALA A 138 -0.99 26.87 21.36
N ASP A 139 -0.35 28.03 21.25
CA ASP A 139 0.63 28.52 22.24
C ASP A 139 -0.03 28.70 23.63
N GLU A 140 -1.27 29.23 23.69
CA GLU A 140 -2.03 29.40 24.93
C GLU A 140 -2.38 28.05 25.60
N VAL A 141 -2.82 27.06 24.81
CA VAL A 141 -3.22 25.74 25.35
C VAL A 141 -1.99 24.94 25.78
N THR A 142 -0.93 24.91 24.98
CA THR A 142 0.29 24.17 25.33
C THR A 142 1.11 24.84 26.42
N ASN A 143 0.98 26.17 26.57
CA ASN A 143 1.66 26.98 27.57
C ASN A 143 3.16 26.64 27.74
N GLY A 144 3.84 26.33 26.64
CA GLY A 144 5.26 25.96 26.63
C GLY A 144 5.58 24.54 27.16
N ALA A 145 4.58 23.78 27.60
CA ALA A 145 4.78 22.42 28.11
C ALA A 145 5.05 21.39 26.97
N ALA A 146 4.65 21.72 25.75
CA ALA A 146 4.84 20.91 24.54
C ALA A 146 4.76 21.77 23.28
N GLY A 147 5.35 21.31 22.20
CA GLY A 147 5.08 21.87 20.87
C GLY A 147 3.78 21.33 20.29
N ALA A 148 3.24 22.04 19.29
CA ALA A 148 2.07 21.59 18.54
C ALA A 148 2.18 21.93 17.06
N VAL A 149 1.53 21.14 16.21
CA VAL A 149 1.35 21.47 14.78
C VAL A 149 -0.12 21.51 14.46
N MET A 150 -0.64 22.70 14.12
CA MET A 150 -2.02 22.86 13.67
C MET A 150 -2.16 22.30 12.25
N ARG A 151 -3.09 21.34 12.09
CA ARG A 151 -3.32 20.63 10.83
C ARG A 151 -4.18 21.46 9.87
N THR A 152 -4.26 21.06 8.61
CA THR A 152 -5.05 21.79 7.61
C THR A 152 -6.54 21.88 7.98
N ASN A 153 -7.06 20.84 8.63
CA ASN A 153 -8.46 20.80 9.07
C ASN A 153 -8.79 21.82 10.18
N ALA A 154 -7.79 22.44 10.79
CA ALA A 154 -7.99 23.48 11.81
C ALA A 154 -8.44 24.81 11.21
N ALA A 155 -8.21 25.05 9.91
CA ALA A 155 -8.57 26.30 9.26
C ALA A 155 -10.09 26.53 9.29
N GLY A 156 -10.51 27.72 9.76
CA GLY A 156 -11.91 28.11 9.88
C GLY A 156 -12.68 27.46 11.02
N MET A 157 -12.06 26.58 11.81
CA MET A 157 -12.74 25.94 12.95
C MET A 157 -12.91 26.91 14.14
N PRO A 158 -14.01 26.75 14.90
CA PRO A 158 -14.22 27.50 16.15
C PRO A 158 -13.09 27.26 17.14
N GLU A 159 -12.75 28.30 17.92
CA GLU A 159 -11.67 28.22 18.90
C GLU A 159 -11.91 27.15 19.96
N GLU A 160 -13.15 26.99 20.44
CA GLU A 160 -13.53 25.99 21.44
C GLU A 160 -13.22 24.57 20.99
N VAL A 161 -13.47 24.26 19.70
CA VAL A 161 -13.21 22.96 19.12
C VAL A 161 -11.69 22.68 19.04
N LEU A 162 -10.92 23.69 18.66
CA LEU A 162 -9.46 23.59 18.59
C LEU A 162 -8.81 23.40 19.95
N ARG A 163 -9.32 24.17 20.95
CA ARG A 163 -8.87 24.03 22.34
C ARG A 163 -9.20 22.67 22.92
N ALA A 164 -10.39 22.15 22.67
CA ALA A 164 -10.80 20.83 23.14
C ALA A 164 -9.90 19.72 22.57
N ASP A 165 -9.59 19.74 21.26
CA ASP A 165 -8.69 18.76 20.61
C ASP A 165 -7.28 18.79 21.23
N LEU A 166 -6.71 19.98 21.41
CA LEU A 166 -5.39 20.14 22.04
C LEU A 166 -5.38 19.73 23.51
N GLN A 167 -6.42 20.09 24.28
CA GLN A 167 -6.54 19.70 25.70
C GLN A 167 -6.63 18.19 25.87
N GLN A 168 -7.37 17.51 24.99
CA GLN A 168 -7.45 16.05 24.98
C GLN A 168 -6.07 15.43 24.72
N LEU A 169 -5.33 15.92 23.73
CA LEU A 169 -3.98 15.45 23.42
C LEU A 169 -3.01 15.66 24.60
N MET A 170 -3.13 16.80 25.30
CA MET A 170 -2.33 17.07 26.52
C MET A 170 -2.69 16.09 27.64
N ALA A 171 -3.96 15.80 27.84
CA ALA A 171 -4.42 14.82 28.83
C ALA A 171 -3.92 13.41 28.50
N ASP A 172 -4.01 12.99 27.23
CA ASP A 172 -3.49 11.70 26.76
C ASP A 172 -1.98 11.59 27.01
N TRP A 173 -1.23 12.66 26.73
CA TRP A 173 0.20 12.70 27.04
C TRP A 173 0.50 12.54 28.52
N GLN A 174 -0.25 13.20 29.40
CA GLN A 174 -0.10 13.06 30.84
C GLN A 174 -0.35 11.61 31.31
N ILE A 175 -1.35 10.94 30.74
CA ILE A 175 -1.65 9.53 30.99
C ILE A 175 -0.47 8.64 30.55
N ILE A 176 0.10 8.88 29.37
CA ILE A 176 1.27 8.14 28.86
C ILE A 176 2.46 8.32 29.79
N GLN A 177 2.74 9.54 30.23
CA GLN A 177 3.82 9.82 31.17
C GLN A 177 3.62 9.12 32.54
N ALA A 178 2.40 9.13 33.05
CA ALA A 178 2.08 8.45 34.30
C ALA A 178 2.29 6.92 34.16
N ARG A 179 1.82 6.32 33.08
CA ARG A 179 2.05 4.89 32.79
C ARG A 179 3.54 4.58 32.64
N ALA A 180 4.31 5.44 31.99
CA ALA A 180 5.75 5.26 31.81
C ALA A 180 6.53 5.25 33.15
N LYS A 181 6.10 6.08 34.10
CA LYS A 181 6.70 6.12 35.47
C LYS A 181 6.42 4.83 36.25
N LEU A 182 5.23 4.26 36.09
CA LEU A 182 4.82 3.03 36.78
C LEU A 182 5.36 1.74 36.13
N ALA A 183 5.62 1.78 34.83
CA ALA A 183 6.05 0.63 34.06
C ALA A 183 7.45 0.14 34.48
N ARG A 184 7.60 -1.16 34.70
CA ARG A 184 8.88 -1.80 35.13
C ARG A 184 9.62 -2.51 33.99
N SER A 185 8.93 -2.89 32.94
CA SER A 185 9.46 -3.63 31.77
C SER A 185 9.05 -2.95 30.47
N PRO A 186 9.71 -3.28 29.35
CA PRO A 186 9.25 -2.84 28.02
C PRO A 186 7.79 -3.21 27.79
N GLN A 187 6.98 -2.23 27.40
CA GLN A 187 5.55 -2.44 27.12
C GLN A 187 4.96 -1.30 26.31
N VAL A 188 3.80 -1.56 25.68
CA VAL A 188 3.00 -0.52 25.02
C VAL A 188 2.37 0.39 26.08
N LEU A 189 2.52 1.70 25.88
CA LEU A 189 1.90 2.74 26.73
C LEU A 189 0.68 3.40 26.08
N HIS A 190 0.75 3.54 24.76
CA HIS A 190 -0.33 4.08 23.94
C HIS A 190 -0.39 3.31 22.63
N ARG A 191 -1.58 2.88 22.24
CA ARG A 191 -1.84 2.29 20.91
C ARG A 191 -2.50 3.34 20.05
N GLU A 192 -2.02 3.47 18.79
CA GLU A 192 -2.73 4.28 17.80
C GLU A 192 -4.15 3.74 17.60
N LEU A 193 -5.06 4.63 17.25
CA LEU A 193 -6.45 4.30 17.03
C LEU A 193 -6.60 3.19 15.97
N ASP A 194 -7.57 2.34 16.19
CA ASP A 194 -8.06 1.39 15.18
C ASP A 194 -8.23 2.08 13.82
N ILE A 195 -7.94 1.39 12.73
CA ILE A 195 -7.98 1.97 11.39
C ILE A 195 -9.33 2.60 11.06
N SER A 196 -10.44 2.00 11.52
CA SER A 196 -11.78 2.52 11.29
C SER A 196 -11.97 3.91 11.89
N VAL A 197 -11.53 4.10 13.14
CA VAL A 197 -11.59 5.37 13.85
C VAL A 197 -10.61 6.37 13.24
N ARG A 198 -9.38 5.91 12.96
CA ARG A 198 -8.32 6.74 12.36
C ARG A 198 -8.72 7.31 11.01
N ILE A 199 -9.32 6.50 10.13
CA ILE A 199 -9.74 6.97 8.81
C ILE A 199 -10.91 7.96 8.93
N VAL A 200 -11.91 7.69 9.77
CA VAL A 200 -12.98 8.65 9.98
C VAL A 200 -12.40 9.96 10.54
N ARG A 201 -11.53 9.90 11.55
CA ARG A 201 -10.81 11.09 12.06
C ARG A 201 -10.11 11.88 10.95
N ASP A 202 -9.41 11.20 10.06
CA ASP A 202 -8.56 11.84 9.06
C ASP A 202 -9.30 12.18 7.75
N TYR A 203 -10.35 11.40 7.37
CA TYR A 203 -11.05 11.54 6.09
C TYR A 203 -12.40 12.22 6.18
N LEU A 204 -13.04 12.27 7.34
CA LEU A 204 -14.29 13.01 7.47
C LEU A 204 -14.06 14.48 7.12
N ASN A 205 -14.84 14.99 6.21
CA ASN A 205 -14.88 16.40 5.81
C ASN A 205 -16.32 16.74 5.40
N ALA A 206 -16.58 17.99 5.09
CA ALA A 206 -17.91 18.46 4.69
C ALA A 206 -18.49 17.79 3.43
N CYS A 207 -17.65 17.04 2.68
CA CYS A 207 -18.09 16.33 1.47
C CYS A 207 -18.54 14.89 1.76
N ILE A 208 -18.33 14.35 2.98
CA ILE A 208 -18.74 12.99 3.36
C ILE A 208 -20.16 13.05 3.92
N ASP A 209 -21.10 12.45 3.20
CA ASP A 209 -22.51 12.43 3.57
C ASP A 209 -22.84 11.30 4.55
N GLU A 210 -22.18 10.15 4.41
CA GLU A 210 -22.49 8.95 5.20
C GLU A 210 -21.22 8.17 5.59
N VAL A 211 -21.25 7.63 6.80
CA VAL A 211 -20.33 6.59 7.27
C VAL A 211 -21.16 5.36 7.57
N VAL A 212 -20.88 4.24 6.90
CA VAL A 212 -21.62 2.98 7.04
C VAL A 212 -20.68 1.92 7.60
N VAL A 213 -21.11 1.23 8.65
CA VAL A 213 -20.29 0.21 9.34
C VAL A 213 -21.11 -1.02 9.68
N ASP A 214 -20.51 -2.21 9.53
CA ASP A 214 -21.16 -3.51 9.78
C ASP A 214 -20.90 -4.09 11.18
N SER A 215 -20.13 -3.40 12.03
CA SER A 215 -19.79 -3.82 13.39
C SER A 215 -20.39 -2.90 14.44
N LEU A 216 -21.18 -3.43 15.35
CA LEU A 216 -21.80 -2.67 16.45
C LEU A 216 -20.74 -2.06 17.38
N ALA A 217 -19.64 -2.78 17.63
CA ALA A 217 -18.54 -2.27 18.47
C ALA A 217 -17.82 -1.08 17.83
N VAL A 218 -17.60 -1.11 16.51
CA VAL A 218 -17.03 0.00 15.76
C VAL A 218 -18.02 1.15 15.66
N TYR A 219 -19.30 0.87 15.45
CA TYR A 219 -20.37 1.87 15.43
C TYR A 219 -20.39 2.71 16.72
N GLY A 220 -20.34 2.08 17.91
CA GLY A 220 -20.30 2.80 19.17
C GLY A 220 -19.09 3.73 19.29
N ARG A 221 -17.89 3.24 18.95
CA ARG A 221 -16.66 4.05 18.95
C ARG A 221 -16.72 5.22 17.96
N LEU A 222 -17.29 5.01 16.78
CA LEU A 222 -17.47 6.08 15.79
C LEU A 222 -18.51 7.10 16.24
N GLN A 223 -19.56 6.67 16.93
CA GLN A 223 -20.57 7.55 17.48
C GLN A 223 -19.96 8.52 18.50
N GLU A 224 -19.14 8.02 19.41
CA GLU A 224 -18.41 8.86 20.38
C GLU A 224 -17.43 9.83 19.68
N LEU A 225 -16.68 9.35 18.68
CA LEU A 225 -15.78 10.18 17.90
C LEU A 225 -16.51 11.33 17.20
N LEU A 226 -17.63 11.01 16.53
CA LEU A 226 -18.39 11.97 15.73
C LEU A 226 -19.04 13.06 16.56
N GLN A 227 -19.38 12.80 17.81
CA GLN A 227 -19.90 13.83 18.74
C GLN A 227 -18.90 14.98 18.95
N ASN A 228 -17.61 14.69 18.83
CA ASN A 228 -16.52 15.65 19.05
C ASN A 228 -15.99 16.31 17.77
N ILE A 229 -16.56 15.95 16.59
CA ILE A 229 -16.13 16.50 15.29
C ILE A 229 -17.18 17.47 14.78
N ALA A 230 -16.79 18.72 14.56
CA ALA A 230 -17.73 19.77 14.12
C ALA A 230 -18.35 19.47 12.74
N GLU A 231 -17.58 18.91 11.81
CA GLU A 231 -18.02 18.56 10.45
C GLU A 231 -18.97 17.36 10.41
N SER A 232 -19.09 16.61 11.50
CA SER A 232 -20.01 15.46 11.59
C SER A 232 -21.49 15.86 11.59
N ARG A 233 -21.81 17.11 11.81
CA ARG A 233 -23.21 17.58 11.92
C ARG A 233 -24.05 17.29 10.67
N SER A 234 -23.44 17.20 9.49
CA SER A 234 -24.09 16.83 8.23
C SER A 234 -23.89 15.35 7.83
N CYS A 235 -23.01 14.63 8.52
CA CYS A 235 -22.68 13.25 8.20
C CYS A 235 -23.57 12.26 8.97
N LYS A 236 -24.16 11.30 8.26
CA LYS A 236 -24.97 10.23 8.87
C LYS A 236 -24.12 9.02 9.18
N LEU A 237 -24.14 8.56 10.44
CA LEU A 237 -23.56 7.28 10.83
C LEU A 237 -24.66 6.20 10.74
N LEU A 238 -24.43 5.17 9.95
CA LEU A 238 -25.38 4.09 9.69
C LEU A 238 -24.78 2.75 10.10
N LEU A 239 -25.56 1.96 10.86
CA LEU A 239 -25.22 0.57 11.13
C LEU A 239 -25.81 -0.30 10.01
N TYR A 240 -24.94 -1.11 9.38
CA TYR A 240 -25.33 -2.08 8.37
C TYR A 240 -25.62 -3.44 9.04
N ASP A 241 -26.84 -3.91 8.97
CA ASP A 241 -27.34 -5.09 9.66
C ASP A 241 -27.71 -6.27 8.74
N LYS A 242 -27.39 -6.17 7.43
CA LYS A 242 -27.73 -7.21 6.47
C LYS A 242 -26.73 -8.35 6.47
N LYS A 243 -27.17 -9.55 6.04
CA LYS A 243 -26.32 -10.76 5.99
C LYS A 243 -25.31 -10.77 4.82
N THR A 244 -25.54 -9.95 3.79
CA THR A 244 -24.64 -9.86 2.65
C THR A 244 -23.42 -9.02 3.00
N ASP A 245 -22.27 -9.29 2.38
CA ASP A 245 -21.08 -8.46 2.54
C ASP A 245 -21.40 -7.00 2.14
N ILE A 246 -20.95 -6.06 2.96
CA ILE A 246 -21.27 -4.64 2.80
C ILE A 246 -20.76 -4.08 1.47
N PHE A 247 -19.56 -4.47 1.01
CA PHE A 247 -19.03 -4.00 -0.27
C PHE A 247 -19.80 -4.57 -1.45
N SER A 248 -20.24 -5.82 -1.37
CA SER A 248 -21.11 -6.45 -2.37
C SER A 248 -22.48 -5.78 -2.43
N TYR A 249 -23.04 -5.39 -1.28
CA TYR A 249 -24.31 -4.66 -1.22
C TYR A 249 -24.24 -3.31 -1.96
N TYR A 250 -23.11 -2.61 -1.81
CA TYR A 250 -22.85 -1.34 -2.51
C TYR A 250 -22.30 -1.52 -3.92
N ARG A 251 -22.25 -2.76 -4.46
CA ARG A 251 -21.77 -3.10 -5.82
C ARG A 251 -20.31 -2.67 -6.09
N LEU A 252 -19.45 -2.82 -5.09
CA LEU A 252 -18.04 -2.43 -5.16
C LEU A 252 -17.11 -3.64 -5.34
N SER A 253 -17.65 -4.85 -5.45
CA SER A 253 -16.86 -6.09 -5.57
C SER A 253 -16.00 -6.11 -6.84
N ASP A 254 -16.51 -5.59 -7.95
CA ASP A 254 -15.77 -5.53 -9.22
C ASP A 254 -14.62 -4.53 -9.14
N ASP A 255 -14.84 -3.36 -8.53
CA ASP A 255 -13.77 -2.38 -8.26
C ASP A 255 -12.67 -2.99 -7.39
N ILE A 256 -13.03 -3.76 -6.35
CA ILE A 256 -12.07 -4.43 -5.46
C ILE A 256 -11.31 -5.54 -6.22
N ALA A 257 -12.00 -6.35 -7.02
CA ALA A 257 -11.37 -7.39 -7.82
C ALA A 257 -10.35 -6.81 -8.82
N SER A 258 -10.67 -5.67 -9.43
CA SER A 258 -9.83 -4.99 -10.41
C SER A 258 -8.55 -4.34 -9.84
N ILE A 259 -8.40 -4.28 -8.51
CA ILE A 259 -7.22 -3.67 -7.86
C ILE A 259 -5.91 -4.33 -8.30
N SER A 260 -5.94 -5.64 -8.60
CA SER A 260 -4.75 -6.39 -9.06
C SER A 260 -4.60 -6.45 -10.57
N ASP A 261 -5.59 -6.00 -11.34
CA ASP A 261 -5.54 -6.11 -12.78
C ASP A 261 -4.42 -5.24 -13.34
N ARG A 262 -3.60 -5.84 -14.19
CA ARG A 262 -2.54 -5.12 -14.90
C ARG A 262 -3.12 -4.15 -15.91
N ARG A 263 -4.26 -4.52 -16.53
CA ARG A 263 -4.95 -3.74 -17.56
C ARG A 263 -6.24 -3.15 -16.98
N ILE A 264 -6.49 -1.86 -17.29
CA ILE A 264 -7.70 -1.14 -16.91
C ILE A 264 -8.28 -0.55 -18.19
N ASP A 265 -9.49 -0.98 -18.55
CA ASP A 265 -10.19 -0.47 -19.72
C ASP A 265 -10.78 0.91 -19.43
N LEU A 266 -10.70 1.81 -20.42
CA LEU A 266 -11.26 3.15 -20.39
C LEU A 266 -12.61 3.19 -21.12
N PRO A 267 -13.53 4.11 -20.78
CA PRO A 267 -14.87 4.20 -21.38
C PRO A 267 -14.85 4.33 -22.90
N SER A 268 -13.89 5.03 -23.47
CA SER A 268 -13.75 5.21 -24.93
C SER A 268 -13.19 3.99 -25.66
N GLY A 269 -12.80 2.90 -24.96
CA GLY A 269 -12.19 1.70 -25.54
C GLY A 269 -10.66 1.69 -25.56
N GLY A 270 -10.02 2.77 -25.09
CA GLY A 270 -8.60 2.76 -24.70
C GLY A 270 -8.37 1.96 -23.42
N TYR A 271 -7.14 1.80 -22.99
CA TYR A 271 -6.82 1.13 -21.75
C TYR A 271 -5.49 1.59 -21.15
N LEU A 272 -5.36 1.43 -19.84
CA LEU A 272 -4.10 1.61 -19.10
C LEU A 272 -3.46 0.26 -18.85
N VAL A 273 -2.12 0.23 -18.84
CA VAL A 273 -1.33 -0.88 -18.32
C VAL A 273 -0.49 -0.37 -17.16
N ILE A 274 -0.62 -1.00 -15.98
CA ILE A 274 0.11 -0.61 -14.78
C ILE A 274 1.09 -1.71 -14.43
N ASP A 275 2.38 -1.41 -14.50
CA ASP A 275 3.47 -2.32 -14.17
C ASP A 275 4.27 -1.81 -12.96
N TYR A 276 4.54 -2.72 -12.03
CA TYR A 276 5.35 -2.45 -10.85
C TYR A 276 6.76 -2.98 -11.07
N THR A 277 7.75 -2.09 -10.95
CA THR A 277 9.15 -2.49 -10.88
C THR A 277 9.66 -2.38 -9.44
N GLU A 278 10.91 -2.74 -9.19
CA GLU A 278 11.52 -2.60 -7.87
C GLU A 278 11.61 -1.13 -7.41
N ALA A 279 11.89 -0.21 -8.34
CA ALA A 279 12.16 1.21 -8.06
C ALA A 279 10.97 2.13 -8.31
N MET A 280 10.09 1.82 -9.26
CA MET A 280 9.04 2.72 -9.72
C MET A 280 7.82 1.97 -10.25
N THR A 281 6.72 2.68 -10.42
CA THR A 281 5.54 2.21 -11.15
C THR A 281 5.51 2.86 -12.51
N VAL A 282 5.24 2.08 -13.55
CA VAL A 282 5.09 2.57 -14.93
C VAL A 282 3.65 2.39 -15.35
N ILE A 283 3.06 3.42 -15.96
CA ILE A 283 1.70 3.42 -16.49
C ILE A 283 1.75 3.78 -17.95
N ASP A 284 1.29 2.87 -18.81
CA ASP A 284 1.25 3.03 -20.26
C ASP A 284 -0.20 3.23 -20.72
N VAL A 285 -0.45 4.21 -21.56
CA VAL A 285 -1.77 4.56 -22.11
C VAL A 285 -1.89 4.06 -23.53
N ASN A 286 -2.88 3.23 -23.78
CA ASN A 286 -3.09 2.58 -25.08
C ASN A 286 -4.43 2.97 -25.70
N SER A 287 -4.46 3.18 -27.02
CA SER A 287 -5.69 3.52 -27.76
C SER A 287 -6.64 2.33 -27.95
N GLY A 288 -6.17 1.09 -27.80
CA GLY A 288 -6.98 -0.11 -27.98
C GLY A 288 -7.54 -0.22 -29.41
N HIS A 289 -8.82 -0.62 -29.50
CA HIS A 289 -9.55 -0.77 -30.75
C HIS A 289 -10.41 0.46 -31.11
N PHE A 290 -10.18 1.59 -30.43
CA PHE A 290 -10.96 2.80 -30.70
C PHE A 290 -10.60 3.36 -32.08
N SER A 291 -11.47 3.12 -33.06
CA SER A 291 -11.42 3.73 -34.38
C SER A 291 -12.34 4.95 -34.37
N GLY A 292 -11.80 6.10 -33.94
CA GLY A 292 -12.52 7.38 -34.00
C GLY A 292 -13.02 7.67 -35.41
N ARG A 293 -14.22 8.20 -35.52
CA ARG A 293 -14.94 8.32 -36.80
C ARG A 293 -14.39 9.37 -37.75
N GLU A 294 -13.68 10.43 -37.28
CA GLU A 294 -13.30 11.54 -38.18
C GLU A 294 -11.98 12.25 -37.86
N ASN A 295 -11.42 12.15 -36.66
CA ASN A 295 -10.20 12.87 -36.29
C ASN A 295 -9.34 12.10 -35.29
N LEU A 296 -8.17 11.62 -35.73
CA LEU A 296 -7.23 10.88 -34.91
C LEU A 296 -6.77 11.68 -33.66
N ALA A 297 -6.49 12.97 -33.85
CA ALA A 297 -6.01 13.83 -32.76
C ALA A 297 -7.07 14.00 -31.65
N GLU A 298 -8.35 14.10 -32.02
CA GLU A 298 -9.45 14.21 -31.05
C GLU A 298 -9.69 12.90 -30.29
N THR A 299 -9.54 11.79 -30.99
CA THR A 299 -9.56 10.45 -30.39
C THR A 299 -8.47 10.28 -29.34
N VAL A 300 -7.23 10.63 -29.68
CA VAL A 300 -6.07 10.60 -28.75
C VAL A 300 -6.33 11.48 -27.53
N MET A 301 -6.83 12.70 -27.75
CA MET A 301 -7.15 13.61 -26.65
C MET A 301 -8.23 13.08 -25.73
N GLN A 302 -9.28 12.45 -26.28
CA GLN A 302 -10.33 11.86 -25.44
C GLN A 302 -9.78 10.73 -24.56
N ILE A 303 -8.97 9.83 -25.12
CA ILE A 303 -8.35 8.74 -24.38
C ILE A 303 -7.40 9.29 -23.30
N ASN A 304 -6.56 10.27 -23.63
CA ASN A 304 -5.62 10.85 -22.67
C ASN A 304 -6.35 11.61 -21.54
N ARG A 305 -7.51 12.24 -21.80
CA ARG A 305 -8.37 12.84 -20.77
C ARG A 305 -8.91 11.80 -19.80
N GLU A 306 -9.46 10.71 -20.33
CA GLU A 306 -9.97 9.60 -19.52
C GLU A 306 -8.85 8.93 -18.74
N ALA A 307 -7.68 8.76 -19.37
CA ALA A 307 -6.48 8.22 -18.75
C ALA A 307 -6.01 9.08 -17.56
N ALA A 308 -5.97 10.41 -17.70
CA ALA A 308 -5.57 11.31 -16.64
C ALA A 308 -6.46 11.18 -15.39
N ASP A 309 -7.79 11.11 -15.59
CA ASP A 309 -8.73 10.93 -14.49
C ASP A 309 -8.62 9.55 -13.84
N GLU A 310 -8.53 8.49 -14.67
CA GLU A 310 -8.43 7.12 -14.17
C GLU A 310 -7.07 6.84 -13.48
N ILE A 311 -5.96 7.40 -13.99
CA ILE A 311 -4.65 7.33 -13.33
C ILE A 311 -4.74 7.92 -11.91
N ALA A 312 -5.31 9.11 -11.77
CA ALA A 312 -5.49 9.74 -10.46
C ALA A 312 -6.32 8.86 -9.52
N ARG A 313 -7.38 8.21 -10.03
CA ARG A 313 -8.18 7.24 -9.26
C ARG A 313 -7.35 6.01 -8.87
N GLN A 314 -6.62 5.40 -9.80
CA GLN A 314 -5.84 4.18 -9.57
C GLN A 314 -4.69 4.41 -8.57
N LEU A 315 -4.06 5.58 -8.58
CA LEU A 315 -3.06 5.94 -7.58
C LEU A 315 -3.63 5.95 -6.16
N ARG A 316 -4.87 6.45 -5.99
CA ARG A 316 -5.59 6.44 -4.70
C ARG A 316 -6.08 5.04 -4.35
N LEU A 317 -6.76 4.35 -5.29
CA LEU A 317 -7.41 3.06 -5.09
C LEU A 317 -6.42 1.96 -4.69
N ARG A 318 -5.27 1.91 -5.36
CA ARG A 318 -4.22 0.91 -5.13
C ARG A 318 -3.17 1.34 -4.13
N ASP A 319 -3.27 2.57 -3.60
CA ASP A 319 -2.26 3.23 -2.75
C ASP A 319 -0.84 3.16 -3.34
N ILE A 320 -0.74 3.46 -4.65
CA ILE A 320 0.54 3.49 -5.37
C ILE A 320 1.36 4.67 -4.87
N GLY A 321 2.57 4.42 -4.38
CA GLY A 321 3.47 5.45 -3.87
C GLY A 321 4.91 5.24 -4.34
N GLY A 322 5.72 6.28 -4.26
CA GLY A 322 7.09 6.35 -4.77
C GLY A 322 7.17 7.14 -6.07
N ILE A 323 8.05 6.72 -6.96
CA ILE A 323 8.21 7.29 -8.30
C ILE A 323 7.22 6.59 -9.24
N ILE A 324 6.44 7.37 -9.99
CA ILE A 324 5.48 6.90 -10.99
C ILE A 324 5.80 7.61 -12.29
N VAL A 325 5.89 6.85 -13.38
CA VAL A 325 6.09 7.38 -14.73
C VAL A 325 4.89 7.00 -15.57
N VAL A 326 4.29 8.00 -16.21
CA VAL A 326 3.13 7.82 -17.09
C VAL A 326 3.55 8.12 -18.52
N ASP A 327 3.27 7.17 -19.42
CA ASP A 327 3.46 7.28 -20.86
C ASP A 327 2.09 7.55 -21.50
N PHE A 328 1.83 8.82 -21.86
CA PHE A 328 0.61 9.22 -22.57
C PHE A 328 0.76 9.00 -24.06
N ILE A 329 -0.36 8.75 -24.76
CA ILE A 329 -0.35 8.68 -26.20
C ILE A 329 0.16 10.01 -26.75
N ASP A 330 1.06 9.96 -27.77
CA ASP A 330 1.70 11.12 -28.35
C ASP A 330 0.75 12.23 -28.75
N MET A 331 1.11 13.46 -28.41
CA MET A 331 0.35 14.68 -28.66
C MET A 331 1.24 15.70 -29.40
N ASP A 332 0.88 16.00 -30.64
CA ASP A 332 1.68 16.92 -31.49
C ASP A 332 1.61 18.37 -31.00
N LYS A 333 0.42 18.80 -30.52
CA LYS A 333 0.18 20.18 -30.13
C LYS A 333 0.55 20.44 -28.68
N LYS A 334 1.19 21.56 -28.43
CA LYS A 334 1.56 22.00 -27.07
C LYS A 334 0.33 22.21 -26.18
N GLU A 335 -0.73 22.78 -26.75
CA GLU A 335 -1.98 23.05 -26.03
C GLU A 335 -2.64 21.77 -25.53
N TYR A 336 -2.52 20.67 -26.26
CA TYR A 336 -3.03 19.36 -25.84
C TYR A 336 -2.27 18.81 -24.64
N ARG A 337 -0.95 18.95 -24.65
CA ARG A 337 -0.10 18.53 -23.52
C ARG A 337 -0.40 19.35 -22.27
N GLU A 338 -0.55 20.67 -22.41
CA GLU A 338 -0.90 21.57 -21.31
C GLU A 338 -2.27 21.20 -20.72
N GLU A 339 -3.28 20.94 -21.55
CA GLU A 339 -4.61 20.52 -21.11
C GLU A 339 -4.57 19.21 -20.30
N ILE A 340 -3.84 18.20 -20.78
CA ILE A 340 -3.73 16.92 -20.08
C ILE A 340 -2.98 17.08 -18.74
N MET A 341 -1.93 17.89 -18.71
CA MET A 341 -1.20 18.20 -17.49
C MET A 341 -2.08 18.90 -16.46
N GLU A 342 -2.87 19.90 -16.86
CA GLU A 342 -3.80 20.60 -15.98
C GLU A 342 -4.86 19.65 -15.44
N ARG A 343 -5.43 18.79 -16.30
CA ARG A 343 -6.45 17.81 -15.92
C ARG A 343 -5.92 16.81 -14.92
N LEU A 344 -4.74 16.25 -15.16
CA LEU A 344 -4.06 15.32 -14.23
C LEU A 344 -3.79 15.99 -12.88
N GLN A 345 -3.24 17.19 -12.88
CA GLN A 345 -3.00 17.96 -11.67
C GLN A 345 -4.30 18.24 -10.90
N GLN A 346 -5.38 18.59 -11.62
CA GLN A 346 -6.68 18.82 -11.02
C GLN A 346 -7.26 17.55 -10.39
N ALA A 347 -7.22 16.41 -11.09
CA ALA A 347 -7.69 15.13 -10.59
C ALA A 347 -6.92 14.69 -9.33
N LEU A 348 -5.61 14.95 -9.28
CA LEU A 348 -4.74 14.61 -8.15
C LEU A 348 -4.91 15.54 -6.92
N ARG A 349 -5.59 16.68 -7.04
CA ARG A 349 -5.82 17.60 -5.89
C ARG A 349 -6.59 16.97 -4.74
N ALA A 350 -7.48 16.01 -5.06
CA ALA A 350 -8.26 15.28 -4.05
C ALA A 350 -7.42 14.26 -3.26
N ASP A 351 -6.23 13.91 -3.75
CA ASP A 351 -5.34 12.96 -3.07
C ASP A 351 -4.69 13.56 -1.83
N LYS A 352 -4.94 12.95 -0.68
CA LYS A 352 -4.38 13.38 0.60
C LYS A 352 -2.85 13.25 0.67
N MET A 353 -2.28 12.29 -0.06
CA MET A 353 -0.83 12.09 -0.10
C MET A 353 -0.09 13.19 -0.87
N LYS A 354 -0.85 14.06 -1.58
CA LYS A 354 -0.34 15.21 -2.34
C LYS A 354 0.80 14.80 -3.29
N PRO A 355 0.47 14.06 -4.34
CA PRO A 355 1.45 13.78 -5.37
C PRO A 355 1.98 15.08 -5.96
N CYS A 356 3.26 15.08 -6.28
CA CYS A 356 3.90 16.15 -7.02
C CYS A 356 4.07 15.68 -8.46
N VAL A 357 3.49 16.42 -9.39
CA VAL A 357 3.58 16.15 -10.83
C VAL A 357 4.62 17.09 -11.41
N GLN A 358 5.61 16.54 -12.10
CA GLN A 358 6.59 17.30 -12.88
C GLN A 358 6.04 17.59 -14.28
N ASP A 359 6.66 18.54 -14.96
CA ASP A 359 6.30 18.84 -16.34
C ASP A 359 6.54 17.63 -17.26
N MET A 360 5.77 17.57 -18.36
CA MET A 360 5.91 16.52 -19.37
C MET A 360 7.29 16.62 -20.04
N THR A 361 7.99 15.50 -20.10
CA THR A 361 9.32 15.42 -20.72
C THR A 361 9.22 15.53 -22.26
N VAL A 362 10.38 15.66 -22.92
CA VAL A 362 10.48 15.66 -24.40
C VAL A 362 9.94 14.36 -25.02
N LEU A 363 9.97 13.27 -24.25
CA LEU A 363 9.46 11.97 -24.67
C LEU A 363 7.96 11.75 -24.33
N ASN A 364 7.22 12.80 -24.02
CA ASN A 364 5.81 12.77 -23.56
C ASN A 364 5.58 11.97 -22.26
N LEU A 365 6.64 11.71 -21.48
CA LEU A 365 6.52 11.06 -20.19
C LEU A 365 6.18 12.07 -19.09
N VAL A 366 5.28 11.72 -18.20
CA VAL A 366 4.93 12.51 -17.02
C VAL A 366 5.46 11.80 -15.77
N GLU A 367 6.27 12.52 -14.99
CA GLU A 367 6.83 12.04 -13.75
C GLU A 367 5.96 12.49 -12.56
N ILE A 368 5.56 11.54 -11.72
CA ILE A 368 4.78 11.78 -10.51
C ILE A 368 5.53 11.20 -9.32
N THR A 369 5.65 12.00 -8.26
CA THR A 369 6.11 11.49 -6.97
C THR A 369 4.98 11.53 -5.97
N ARG A 370 4.69 10.40 -5.31
CA ARG A 370 3.64 10.28 -4.30
C ARG A 370 4.21 9.66 -3.03
N LYS A 371 3.94 10.26 -1.88
CA LYS A 371 4.44 9.77 -0.59
C LYS A 371 3.93 8.34 -0.34
N LYS A 372 4.84 7.44 -0.01
CA LYS A 372 4.52 6.05 0.37
C LYS A 372 4.19 6.00 1.86
N ALA A 373 2.90 6.05 2.20
CA ALA A 373 2.44 6.10 3.59
C ALA A 373 2.21 4.71 4.21
N ARG A 374 1.83 3.73 3.39
CA ARG A 374 1.51 2.36 3.80
C ARG A 374 2.22 1.34 2.93
N GLN A 375 2.04 0.06 3.22
CA GLN A 375 2.38 -1.00 2.27
C GLN A 375 1.44 -0.90 1.07
N ASN A 376 1.97 -1.14 -0.14
CA ASN A 376 1.15 -1.24 -1.33
C ASN A 376 0.05 -2.30 -1.09
N LEU A 377 -1.18 -1.97 -1.43
CA LEU A 377 -2.34 -2.83 -1.23
C LEU A 377 -2.16 -4.21 -1.87
N SER A 378 -1.49 -4.27 -3.03
CA SER A 378 -1.11 -5.52 -3.68
C SER A 378 -0.25 -6.43 -2.79
N ALA A 379 0.68 -5.87 -2.00
CA ALA A 379 1.50 -6.66 -1.08
C ALA A 379 0.74 -7.16 0.16
N VAL A 380 -0.40 -6.55 0.48
CA VAL A 380 -1.29 -7.00 1.56
C VAL A 380 -2.23 -8.10 1.08
N LEU A 381 -2.76 -7.97 -0.13
CA LEU A 381 -3.79 -8.86 -0.68
C LEU A 381 -3.22 -10.10 -1.37
N TYR A 382 -2.02 -10.01 -1.95
CA TYR A 382 -1.46 -11.06 -2.81
C TYR A 382 -0.09 -11.52 -2.32
N ALA A 383 0.23 -12.78 -2.62
CA ALA A 383 1.56 -13.37 -2.46
C ALA A 383 2.26 -13.48 -3.82
N PRO A 384 3.60 -13.51 -3.87
CA PRO A 384 4.32 -13.83 -5.10
C PRO A 384 3.85 -15.16 -5.69
N CYS A 385 3.70 -15.22 -7.02
CA CYS A 385 3.33 -16.45 -7.69
C CYS A 385 4.37 -17.55 -7.41
N PRO A 386 3.99 -18.73 -6.90
CA PRO A 386 4.94 -19.78 -6.57
C PRO A 386 5.64 -20.38 -7.81
N VAL A 387 5.06 -20.20 -8.99
CA VAL A 387 5.62 -20.73 -10.24
C VAL A 387 6.70 -19.81 -10.79
N CYS A 388 6.39 -18.51 -11.00
CA CYS A 388 7.33 -17.57 -11.60
C CYS A 388 8.05 -16.68 -10.56
N GLN A 389 7.74 -16.81 -9.26
CA GLN A 389 8.31 -16.05 -8.16
C GLN A 389 8.30 -14.52 -8.39
N GLY A 390 7.32 -14.02 -9.16
CA GLY A 390 7.16 -12.61 -9.48
C GLY A 390 7.78 -12.17 -10.81
N SER A 391 8.49 -13.06 -11.54
CA SER A 391 9.09 -12.71 -12.85
C SER A 391 8.06 -12.51 -13.97
N GLY A 392 6.84 -13.06 -13.81
CA GLY A 392 5.80 -13.08 -14.85
C GLY A 392 6.12 -13.98 -16.05
N ARG A 393 7.24 -14.71 -16.01
CA ARG A 393 7.71 -15.57 -17.11
C ARG A 393 8.15 -16.90 -16.56
N VAL A 394 7.98 -17.94 -17.38
CA VAL A 394 8.52 -19.29 -17.18
C VAL A 394 9.23 -19.70 -18.46
N GLN A 395 10.15 -20.66 -18.37
CA GLN A 395 10.81 -21.20 -19.57
C GLN A 395 9.79 -21.83 -20.51
N SER A 396 10.00 -21.66 -21.82
CA SER A 396 9.13 -22.29 -22.82
C SER A 396 9.28 -23.82 -22.81
N GLN A 397 8.23 -24.53 -23.25
CA GLN A 397 8.27 -25.98 -23.40
C GLN A 397 9.49 -26.45 -24.26
N GLU A 398 9.82 -25.68 -25.29
CA GLU A 398 10.98 -25.93 -26.13
C GLU A 398 12.30 -25.82 -25.36
N THR A 399 12.44 -24.77 -24.51
CA THR A 399 13.65 -24.55 -23.71
C THR A 399 13.86 -25.69 -22.73
N VAL A 400 12.81 -26.04 -21.95
CA VAL A 400 12.87 -27.16 -21.00
C VAL A 400 13.07 -28.49 -21.72
N GLY A 401 12.38 -28.71 -22.83
CA GLY A 401 12.55 -29.89 -23.66
C GLY A 401 13.99 -30.08 -24.18
N LEU A 402 14.62 -29.00 -24.66
CA LEU A 402 16.02 -29.07 -25.09
C LEU A 402 16.97 -29.33 -23.92
N GLU A 403 16.66 -28.88 -22.72
CA GLU A 403 17.43 -29.24 -21.52
C GLU A 403 17.29 -30.72 -21.18
N ILE A 404 16.08 -31.27 -21.24
CA ILE A 404 15.82 -32.70 -21.09
C ILE A 404 16.66 -33.49 -22.13
N LYS A 405 16.63 -33.09 -23.40
CA LYS A 405 17.39 -33.73 -24.46
C LYS A 405 18.90 -33.72 -24.21
N ARG A 406 19.44 -32.61 -23.70
CA ARG A 406 20.84 -32.47 -23.30
C ARG A 406 21.21 -33.44 -22.19
N ARG A 407 20.39 -33.52 -21.12
CA ARG A 407 20.60 -34.48 -20.04
C ARG A 407 20.50 -35.93 -20.48
N LEU A 408 19.52 -36.26 -21.35
CA LEU A 408 19.41 -37.58 -21.96
C LEU A 408 20.69 -37.96 -22.72
N ARG A 409 21.24 -37.08 -23.54
CA ARG A 409 22.52 -37.32 -24.23
C ARG A 409 23.67 -37.58 -23.26
N THR A 410 23.75 -36.81 -22.17
CA THR A 410 24.79 -37.03 -21.15
C THR A 410 24.64 -38.35 -20.41
N LEU A 411 23.41 -38.75 -20.10
CA LEU A 411 23.12 -40.04 -19.47
C LEU A 411 23.46 -41.22 -20.39
N LEU A 412 23.07 -41.11 -21.66
CA LEU A 412 23.27 -42.17 -22.65
C LEU A 412 24.74 -42.31 -23.12
N ALA A 413 25.57 -41.30 -22.87
CA ALA A 413 27.01 -41.37 -23.15
C ALA A 413 27.80 -42.21 -22.12
N LYS A 414 27.20 -42.63 -21.02
CA LYS A 414 27.86 -43.45 -19.97
C LYS A 414 27.98 -44.92 -20.44
N PRO A 415 29.02 -45.67 -20.02
CA PRO A 415 29.27 -47.06 -20.46
C PRO A 415 28.14 -48.07 -20.15
N CYS A 416 27.33 -47.80 -19.11
CA CYS A 416 26.18 -48.63 -18.71
C CYS A 416 24.87 -47.82 -18.82
N ALA A 417 24.65 -47.16 -19.93
CA ALA A 417 23.46 -46.34 -20.15
C ALA A 417 22.17 -47.20 -20.23
N PRO A 418 21.08 -46.76 -19.61
CA PRO A 418 19.80 -47.46 -19.69
C PRO A 418 19.22 -47.35 -21.10
N ARG A 419 18.63 -48.46 -21.60
CA ARG A 419 17.96 -48.46 -22.92
C ARG A 419 16.54 -47.91 -22.88
N SER A 420 15.97 -47.74 -21.69
CA SER A 420 14.63 -47.20 -21.49
C SER A 420 14.69 -46.17 -20.35
N ILE A 421 14.16 -44.98 -20.58
CA ILE A 421 14.15 -43.86 -19.62
C ILE A 421 12.71 -43.35 -19.50
N LEU A 422 12.26 -43.18 -18.26
CA LEU A 422 11.02 -42.54 -17.92
C LEU A 422 11.30 -41.06 -17.65
N ILE A 423 10.62 -40.16 -18.37
CA ILE A 423 10.68 -38.72 -18.22
C ILE A 423 9.45 -38.29 -17.44
N MET A 424 9.65 -37.88 -16.20
CA MET A 424 8.58 -37.33 -15.38
C MET A 424 8.59 -35.81 -15.47
N VAL A 425 7.48 -35.22 -15.88
CA VAL A 425 7.33 -33.76 -16.12
C VAL A 425 5.94 -33.27 -15.71
N SER A 426 5.75 -31.97 -15.65
CA SER A 426 4.41 -31.38 -15.47
C SER A 426 3.47 -31.79 -16.64
N PRO A 427 2.14 -31.84 -16.41
CA PRO A 427 1.15 -32.15 -17.46
C PRO A 427 1.29 -31.27 -18.71
N TRP A 428 1.57 -29.99 -18.50
CA TRP A 428 1.79 -29.00 -19.55
C TRP A 428 2.96 -29.35 -20.49
N LEU A 429 4.06 -29.87 -19.94
CA LEU A 429 5.23 -30.26 -20.71
C LEU A 429 5.08 -31.66 -21.29
N ALA A 430 4.39 -32.60 -20.59
CA ALA A 430 4.12 -33.93 -21.05
C ALA A 430 3.33 -33.97 -22.37
N GLU A 431 2.31 -33.11 -22.46
CA GLU A 431 1.52 -32.97 -23.70
C GLU A 431 2.39 -32.56 -24.87
N TRP A 432 3.23 -31.53 -24.69
CA TRP A 432 4.13 -31.06 -25.75
C TRP A 432 5.15 -32.12 -26.18
N LEU A 433 5.79 -32.80 -25.20
CA LEU A 433 6.75 -33.87 -25.48
C LEU A 433 6.14 -35.01 -26.32
N ASN A 434 4.98 -35.51 -25.88
CA ASN A 434 4.31 -36.65 -26.55
C ASN A 434 3.85 -36.29 -27.97
N HIS A 435 3.34 -35.09 -28.20
CA HIS A 435 2.81 -34.73 -29.52
C HIS A 435 3.86 -34.26 -30.50
N LYS A 436 4.96 -33.66 -30.05
CA LYS A 436 5.88 -33.00 -30.99
C LYS A 436 7.22 -33.68 -31.15
N VAL A 437 7.83 -34.21 -30.09
CA VAL A 437 9.28 -34.48 -30.15
C VAL A 437 9.72 -35.89 -29.73
N ILE A 438 8.95 -36.58 -28.89
CA ILE A 438 9.41 -37.82 -28.24
C ILE A 438 9.83 -38.91 -29.25
N ARG A 439 9.02 -39.16 -30.29
CA ARG A 439 9.30 -40.16 -31.33
C ARG A 439 10.55 -39.84 -32.13
N GLN A 440 10.85 -38.59 -32.35
CA GLN A 440 12.05 -38.15 -33.02
C GLN A 440 13.28 -38.38 -32.16
N TRP A 441 13.17 -38.05 -30.84
CA TRP A 441 14.27 -38.25 -29.91
C TRP A 441 14.61 -39.71 -29.69
N GLU A 442 13.64 -40.60 -29.62
CA GLU A 442 13.88 -42.05 -29.57
C GLU A 442 14.74 -42.54 -30.73
N LYS A 443 14.44 -42.07 -31.95
CA LYS A 443 15.23 -42.41 -33.13
C LYS A 443 16.66 -41.84 -33.10
N GLU A 444 16.77 -40.55 -32.70
CA GLU A 444 18.07 -39.86 -32.66
C GLU A 444 18.98 -40.38 -31.55
N LEU A 445 18.40 -40.75 -30.40
CA LEU A 445 19.14 -41.20 -29.22
C LEU A 445 19.26 -42.73 -29.11
N ASN A 446 18.61 -43.46 -29.98
CA ASN A 446 18.57 -44.94 -30.01
C ASN A 446 18.20 -45.56 -28.66
N CYS A 447 17.15 -45.00 -28.00
CA CYS A 447 16.64 -45.45 -26.72
C CYS A 447 15.12 -45.34 -26.69
N THR A 448 14.46 -46.05 -25.77
CA THR A 448 13.03 -45.97 -25.55
C THR A 448 12.76 -44.90 -24.50
N LEU A 449 11.83 -43.97 -24.80
CA LEU A 449 11.46 -42.87 -23.90
C LEU A 449 9.98 -42.96 -23.57
N ALA A 450 9.67 -43.06 -22.28
CA ALA A 450 8.30 -42.92 -21.78
C ALA A 450 8.13 -41.55 -21.08
N VAL A 451 7.00 -40.91 -21.30
CA VAL A 451 6.68 -39.62 -20.63
C VAL A 451 5.50 -39.80 -19.70
N THR A 452 5.67 -39.44 -18.46
CA THR A 452 4.61 -39.44 -17.45
C THR A 452 4.36 -38.05 -16.94
N ALA A 453 3.08 -37.65 -16.90
CA ALA A 453 2.65 -36.42 -16.33
C ALA A 453 2.55 -36.53 -14.79
N GLU A 454 3.31 -35.72 -14.08
CA GLU A 454 3.25 -35.61 -12.61
C GLU A 454 2.71 -34.20 -12.22
N PRO A 455 1.45 -34.10 -11.77
CA PRO A 455 0.82 -32.80 -11.47
C PRO A 455 1.50 -31.99 -10.38
N ARG A 456 2.33 -32.63 -9.53
CA ARG A 456 3.04 -31.95 -8.44
C ARG A 456 4.34 -31.28 -8.89
N LEU A 457 4.84 -31.61 -10.07
CA LEU A 457 6.04 -30.98 -10.61
C LEU A 457 5.74 -29.55 -11.09
N GLN A 458 6.65 -28.64 -10.79
CA GLN A 458 6.62 -27.30 -11.36
C GLN A 458 6.85 -27.35 -12.88
N LEU A 459 6.42 -26.30 -13.60
CA LEU A 459 6.45 -26.28 -15.07
C LEU A 459 7.84 -26.52 -15.67
N GLU A 460 8.89 -26.07 -14.98
CA GLU A 460 10.29 -26.14 -15.45
C GLU A 460 11.07 -27.33 -14.86
N THR A 461 10.46 -28.11 -13.97
CA THR A 461 11.15 -29.21 -13.31
C THR A 461 10.86 -30.55 -14.01
N PHE A 462 11.85 -31.42 -14.02
CA PHE A 462 11.73 -32.78 -14.56
C PHE A 462 12.64 -33.75 -13.82
N SER A 463 12.29 -35.03 -13.86
CA SER A 463 13.12 -36.13 -13.38
C SER A 463 13.28 -37.18 -14.47
N LEU A 464 14.48 -37.76 -14.55
CA LEU A 464 14.81 -38.82 -15.48
C LEU A 464 15.06 -40.09 -14.67
N LEU A 465 14.18 -41.09 -14.81
CA LEU A 465 14.28 -42.34 -14.09
C LEU A 465 14.68 -43.48 -15.05
N ASP A 466 15.54 -44.37 -14.62
CA ASP A 466 15.79 -45.63 -15.32
C ASP A 466 14.79 -46.72 -14.88
N ASN A 467 14.91 -47.91 -15.46
CA ASN A 467 14.03 -49.04 -15.13
C ASN A 467 14.13 -49.49 -13.64
N THR A 468 15.08 -48.99 -12.87
CA THR A 468 15.26 -49.29 -11.45
C THR A 468 14.59 -48.24 -10.56
N GLY A 469 14.00 -47.18 -11.14
CA GLY A 469 13.28 -46.12 -10.40
C GLY A 469 14.19 -45.14 -9.65
N VAL A 470 15.48 -45.13 -9.96
CA VAL A 470 16.45 -44.20 -9.34
C VAL A 470 16.58 -42.96 -10.20
N ASP A 471 16.42 -41.79 -9.57
CA ASP A 471 16.64 -40.47 -10.20
C ASP A 471 18.16 -40.29 -10.46
N LYS A 472 18.53 -39.84 -11.66
CA LYS A 472 19.93 -39.73 -12.10
C LYS A 472 20.29 -38.36 -12.62
#